data_02164079ea882cdbc42f3b330fe2936f
#
_entry.id   02164079ea882cdbc42f3b330fe2936f
#
_cell.length_a   1.000
_cell.length_b   1.000
_cell.length_c   1.000
_cell.angle_alpha   90.00
_cell.angle_beta   90.00
_cell.angle_gamma   90.00
#
_symmetry.space_group_name_H-M   'P 1'
#
loop_
_entity.id
_entity.type
_entity.pdbx_description
1 polymer ?
#
loop_
_entity_poly.entity_id
_entity_poly.type
_entity_poly.pdbx_seq_one_letter_code
_entity_poly.pdbx_strand_id
1 'polypeptide(L)'
;MQAVRDRDVAAEVVGVSLARYKLGAFSISSGLAGLSGALYAVVLTYVEPGTWSLPLSIQFVAMVIVGGIGTTMGGILGALFIGALPELVKHYSASIPFVARTATEEGLSLPQLNQILFGLSIVLFLVLEPRGLAALWLRAKAYFKAWPFSY
;
A
#
# COMPACT_ATOMS: atom_id res chain seq x y z
N MET A 1 -2.44 -14.37 17.03
CA MET A 1 -2.81 -13.07 16.45
C MET A 1 -3.97 -13.15 15.43
N GLN A 2 -4.07 -14.17 14.59
CA GLN A 2 -5.19 -14.30 13.63
C GLN A 2 -6.57 -14.36 14.32
N ALA A 3 -6.72 -15.12 15.40
CA ALA A 3 -8.00 -15.22 16.15
C ALA A 3 -8.49 -13.86 16.70
N VAL A 4 -7.56 -13.01 17.15
CA VAL A 4 -7.89 -11.65 17.65
C VAL A 4 -8.29 -10.72 16.51
N ARG A 5 -7.77 -10.93 15.30
CA ARG A 5 -8.13 -10.15 14.12
C ARG A 5 -9.52 -10.50 13.59
N ASP A 6 -9.85 -11.79 13.61
CA ASP A 6 -11.05 -12.28 12.91
C ASP A 6 -12.30 -12.24 13.83
N ARG A 7 -12.13 -12.44 15.15
CA ARG A 7 -13.22 -12.38 16.13
C ARG A 7 -12.70 -11.96 17.51
N ASP A 8 -12.68 -10.68 17.78
CA ASP A 8 -12.22 -10.08 19.05
C ASP A 8 -12.98 -10.71 20.27
N VAL A 9 -14.31 -10.76 20.17
CA VAL A 9 -15.17 -11.25 21.26
C VAL A 9 -14.94 -12.74 21.57
N ALA A 10 -14.73 -13.57 20.54
CA ALA A 10 -14.48 -14.99 20.74
C ALA A 10 -13.12 -15.27 21.40
N ALA A 11 -12.11 -14.45 21.10
CA ALA A 11 -10.79 -14.54 21.70
C ALA A 11 -10.83 -14.16 23.20
N GLU A 12 -11.66 -13.20 23.58
CA GLU A 12 -11.81 -12.74 24.96
C GLU A 12 -12.49 -13.80 25.83
N VAL A 13 -13.51 -14.49 25.31
CA VAL A 13 -14.20 -15.58 25.99
C VAL A 13 -13.27 -16.76 26.30
N VAL A 14 -12.26 -16.99 25.48
CA VAL A 14 -11.23 -18.05 25.66
C VAL A 14 -10.11 -17.59 26.62
N GLY A 15 -10.21 -16.38 27.21
CA GLY A 15 -9.26 -15.87 28.21
C GLY A 15 -8.04 -15.17 27.61
N VAL A 16 -8.07 -14.82 26.32
CA VAL A 16 -6.98 -14.09 25.67
C VAL A 16 -7.08 -12.60 25.99
N SER A 17 -6.06 -12.01 26.62
CA SER A 17 -6.04 -10.59 26.93
C SER A 17 -5.82 -9.75 25.66
N LEU A 18 -6.91 -9.27 25.05
CA LEU A 18 -6.92 -8.44 23.83
C LEU A 18 -5.98 -7.22 23.93
N ALA A 19 -5.97 -6.55 25.08
CA ALA A 19 -5.12 -5.38 25.30
C ALA A 19 -3.64 -5.69 25.12
N ARG A 20 -3.14 -6.79 25.68
CA ARG A 20 -1.72 -7.17 25.56
C ARG A 20 -1.35 -7.51 24.13
N TYR A 21 -2.21 -8.23 23.40
CA TYR A 21 -1.95 -8.59 22.01
C TYR A 21 -2.00 -7.39 21.07
N LYS A 22 -2.99 -6.48 21.27
CA LYS A 22 -3.05 -5.22 20.49
C LYS A 22 -1.85 -4.33 20.79
N LEU A 23 -1.50 -4.17 22.06
CA LEU A 23 -0.32 -3.38 22.45
C LEU A 23 0.98 -3.94 21.86
N GLY A 24 1.18 -5.25 21.91
CA GLY A 24 2.32 -5.91 21.29
C GLY A 24 2.38 -5.71 19.77
N ALA A 25 1.26 -5.82 19.08
CA ALA A 25 1.17 -5.57 17.65
C ALA A 25 1.53 -4.11 17.30
N PHE A 26 1.01 -3.14 18.07
CA PHE A 26 1.32 -1.73 17.91
C PHE A 26 2.79 -1.42 18.19
N SER A 27 3.39 -2.03 19.22
CA SER A 27 4.79 -1.85 19.56
C SER A 27 5.71 -2.32 18.43
N ILE A 28 5.44 -3.49 17.86
CA ILE A 28 6.22 -4.01 16.73
C ILE A 28 6.04 -3.13 15.50
N SER A 29 4.80 -2.73 15.19
CA SER A 29 4.49 -1.86 14.06
C SER A 29 5.17 -0.50 14.19
N SER A 30 5.14 0.10 15.38
CA SER A 30 5.82 1.38 15.65
C SER A 30 7.33 1.27 15.52
N GLY A 31 7.93 0.17 15.98
CA GLY A 31 9.35 -0.09 15.81
C GLY A 31 9.76 -0.19 14.34
N LEU A 32 8.98 -0.92 13.52
CA LEU A 32 9.21 -1.03 12.08
C LEU A 32 9.02 0.31 11.38
N ALA A 33 8.00 1.09 11.76
CA ALA A 33 7.77 2.43 11.22
C ALA A 33 8.94 3.37 11.55
N GLY A 34 9.46 3.32 12.79
CA GLY A 34 10.64 4.10 13.19
C GLY A 34 11.88 3.73 12.39
N LEU A 35 12.14 2.44 12.19
CA LEU A 35 13.25 1.96 11.37
C LEU A 35 13.11 2.41 9.90
N SER A 36 11.92 2.30 9.32
CA SER A 36 11.68 2.74 7.95
C SER A 36 11.84 4.25 7.79
N GLY A 37 11.40 5.03 8.78
CA GLY A 37 11.59 6.48 8.82
C GLY A 37 13.07 6.87 8.93
N ALA A 38 13.85 6.17 9.74
CA ALA A 38 15.29 6.39 9.85
C ALA A 38 16.02 6.08 8.53
N LEU A 39 15.70 4.97 7.87
CA LEU A 39 16.25 4.62 6.56
C LEU A 39 15.85 5.66 5.48
N TYR A 40 14.61 6.11 5.52
CA TYR A 40 14.13 7.15 4.61
C TYR A 40 14.89 8.47 4.79
N ALA A 41 15.15 8.88 6.03
CA ALA A 41 15.94 10.07 6.34
C ALA A 41 17.38 9.98 5.79
N VAL A 42 18.00 8.78 5.87
CA VAL A 42 19.34 8.56 5.31
C VAL A 42 19.33 8.71 3.78
N VAL A 43 18.30 8.20 3.10
CA VAL A 43 18.18 8.28 1.63
C VAL A 43 17.94 9.71 1.16
N LEU A 44 17.10 10.47 1.88
CA LEU A 44 16.79 11.85 1.51
C LEU A 44 17.86 12.85 1.91
N THR A 45 18.80 12.49 2.81
CA THR A 45 19.81 13.40 3.39
C THR A 45 19.23 14.61 4.14
N TYR A 46 18.03 15.03 3.83
CA TYR A 46 17.31 16.14 4.44
C TYR A 46 15.85 15.80 4.64
N VAL A 47 15.32 16.03 5.84
CA VAL A 47 13.91 15.76 6.18
C VAL A 47 13.15 17.08 6.27
N GLU A 48 12.28 17.33 5.31
CA GLU A 48 11.42 18.49 5.29
C GLU A 48 10.05 18.16 5.89
N PRO A 49 9.51 18.97 6.81
CA PRO A 49 8.19 18.74 7.40
C PRO A 49 7.06 18.67 6.35
N GLY A 50 7.18 19.38 5.24
CA GLY A 50 6.21 19.37 4.13
C GLY A 50 6.05 18.01 3.45
N THR A 51 7.06 17.16 3.52
CA THR A 51 7.01 15.78 2.97
C THR A 51 5.97 14.93 3.71
N TRP A 52 5.75 15.19 5.02
CA TRP A 52 4.82 14.44 5.88
C TRP A 52 3.41 15.03 5.84
N SER A 53 2.88 15.18 4.65
CA SER A 53 1.60 15.82 4.37
C SER A 53 0.47 14.80 4.17
N LEU A 54 -0.77 15.30 4.09
CA LEU A 54 -1.97 14.49 3.85
C LEU A 54 -1.85 13.57 2.61
N PRO A 55 -1.30 14.00 1.46
CA PRO A 55 -1.10 13.13 0.30
C PRO A 55 -0.26 11.89 0.58
N LEU A 56 0.78 11.99 1.40
CA LEU A 56 1.59 10.83 1.79
C LEU A 56 0.75 9.82 2.61
N SER A 57 -0.08 10.31 3.52
CA SER A 57 -0.98 9.45 4.30
C SER A 57 -1.99 8.71 3.40
N ILE A 58 -2.57 9.41 2.42
CA ILE A 58 -3.46 8.80 1.42
C ILE A 58 -2.71 7.73 0.60
N GLN A 59 -1.47 7.99 0.23
CA GLN A 59 -0.63 7.03 -0.49
C GLN A 59 -0.40 5.74 0.33
N PHE A 60 -0.11 5.83 1.63
CA PHE A 60 0.01 4.65 2.49
C PHE A 60 -1.29 3.86 2.60
N VAL A 61 -2.43 4.55 2.74
CA VAL A 61 -3.74 3.90 2.75
C VAL A 61 -3.99 3.18 1.41
N ALA A 62 -3.66 3.83 0.29
CA ALA A 62 -3.75 3.21 -1.04
C ALA A 62 -2.90 1.94 -1.15
N MET A 63 -1.66 1.96 -0.66
CA MET A 63 -0.77 0.78 -0.64
C MET A 63 -1.41 -0.41 0.08
N VAL A 64 -2.04 -0.17 1.23
CA VAL A 64 -2.68 -1.23 2.03
C VAL A 64 -3.94 -1.76 1.35
N ILE A 65 -4.78 -0.88 0.81
CA ILE A 65 -6.05 -1.27 0.15
C ILE A 65 -5.76 -2.04 -1.14
N VAL A 66 -4.93 -1.49 -2.02
CA VAL A 66 -4.56 -2.10 -3.30
C VAL A 66 -3.80 -3.41 -3.09
N GLY A 67 -2.93 -3.46 -2.09
CA GLY A 67 -2.18 -4.67 -1.74
C GLY A 67 -3.06 -5.80 -1.22
N GLY A 68 -4.10 -5.45 -0.47
CA GLY A 68 -5.02 -6.38 0.19
C GLY A 68 -4.88 -6.38 1.71
N ILE A 69 -5.91 -5.91 2.36
CA ILE A 69 -5.99 -5.74 3.82
C ILE A 69 -5.78 -7.08 4.52
N GLY A 70 -4.90 -7.09 5.51
CA GLY A 70 -4.68 -8.24 6.40
C GLY A 70 -3.70 -9.29 5.90
N THR A 71 -2.98 -9.04 4.81
CA THR A 71 -1.93 -9.95 4.33
C THR A 71 -0.58 -9.23 4.26
N THR A 72 0.48 -9.86 4.77
CA THR A 72 1.85 -9.30 4.73
C THR A 72 2.34 -9.16 3.28
N MET A 73 2.07 -10.16 2.45
CA MET A 73 2.39 -10.11 1.01
C MET A 73 1.64 -9.01 0.28
N GLY A 74 0.38 -8.75 0.68
CA GLY A 74 -0.41 -7.65 0.17
C GLY A 74 0.25 -6.30 0.42
N GLY A 75 0.71 -6.06 1.65
CA GLY A 75 1.42 -4.83 1.98
C GLY A 75 2.66 -4.60 1.11
N ILE A 76 3.47 -5.64 0.89
CA ILE A 76 4.67 -5.57 0.04
C ILE A 76 4.29 -5.28 -1.42
N LEU A 77 3.34 -6.04 -1.98
CA LEU A 77 2.89 -5.86 -3.36
C LEU A 77 2.24 -4.50 -3.59
N GLY A 78 1.42 -4.04 -2.64
CA GLY A 78 0.79 -2.72 -2.68
C GLY A 78 1.82 -1.59 -2.63
N ALA A 79 2.82 -1.71 -1.75
CA ALA A 79 3.92 -0.74 -1.65
C ALA A 79 4.74 -0.66 -2.95
N LEU A 80 5.07 -1.81 -3.54
CA LEU A 80 5.77 -1.86 -4.82
C LEU A 80 4.92 -1.26 -5.95
N PHE A 81 3.65 -1.63 -6.04
CA PHE A 81 2.76 -1.15 -7.09
C PHE A 81 2.53 0.36 -7.01
N ILE A 82 2.09 0.84 -5.86
CA ILE A 82 1.79 2.28 -5.66
C ILE A 82 3.08 3.10 -5.67
N GLY A 83 4.19 2.58 -5.14
CA GLY A 83 5.49 3.24 -5.17
C GLY A 83 6.08 3.37 -6.58
N ALA A 84 5.81 2.41 -7.47
CA ALA A 84 6.24 2.47 -8.87
C ALA A 84 5.42 3.47 -9.71
N LEU A 85 4.16 3.77 -9.33
CA LEU A 85 3.29 4.65 -10.11
C LEU A 85 3.90 6.03 -10.41
N PRO A 86 4.42 6.80 -9.42
CA PRO A 86 5.02 8.11 -9.69
C PRO A 86 6.20 8.03 -10.65
N GLU A 87 7.00 6.98 -10.55
CA GLU A 87 8.17 6.79 -11.41
C GLU A 87 7.78 6.45 -12.84
N LEU A 88 6.76 5.60 -13.01
CA LEU A 88 6.18 5.30 -14.31
C LEU A 88 5.58 6.57 -14.94
N VAL A 89 4.84 7.36 -14.17
CA VAL A 89 4.26 8.62 -14.66
C VAL A 89 5.35 9.59 -15.12
N LYS A 90 6.44 9.75 -14.37
CA LYS A 90 7.58 10.58 -14.77
C LYS A 90 8.20 10.09 -16.07
N HIS A 91 8.42 8.79 -16.18
CA HIS A 91 9.05 8.19 -17.36
C HIS A 91 8.18 8.38 -18.62
N TYR A 92 6.87 8.16 -18.50
CA TYR A 92 5.93 8.29 -19.62
C TYR A 92 5.35 9.69 -19.80
N SER A 93 5.59 10.63 -18.89
CA SER A 93 5.05 12.01 -18.96
C SER A 93 5.44 12.72 -20.26
N ALA A 94 6.59 12.37 -20.84
CA ALA A 94 7.06 12.90 -22.13
C ALA A 94 6.13 12.54 -23.31
N SER A 95 5.36 11.45 -23.19
CA SER A 95 4.47 10.96 -24.24
C SER A 95 3.00 11.34 -24.01
N ILE A 96 2.68 11.93 -22.86
CA ILE A 96 1.30 12.29 -22.50
C ILE A 96 1.08 13.79 -22.76
N PRO A 97 0.25 14.17 -23.76
CA PRO A 97 0.11 15.57 -24.19
C PRO A 97 -0.60 16.48 -23.17
N PHE A 98 -1.30 15.92 -22.18
CA PHE A 98 -2.06 16.67 -21.17
C PHE A 98 -1.28 16.99 -19.89
N VAL A 99 -0.02 16.56 -19.77
CA VAL A 99 0.79 16.78 -18.56
C VAL A 99 1.64 18.03 -18.76
N ALA A 100 1.37 19.06 -17.97
CA ALA A 100 2.18 20.27 -17.94
C ALA A 100 3.59 19.95 -17.44
N ARG A 101 4.61 20.24 -18.23
CA ARG A 101 6.02 20.01 -17.91
C ARG A 101 6.61 21.14 -17.08
N THR A 102 6.02 22.32 -17.16
CA THR A 102 6.47 23.53 -16.45
C THR A 102 5.27 24.17 -15.77
N ALA A 103 5.51 24.91 -14.69
CA ALA A 103 4.47 25.59 -13.92
C ALA A 103 3.70 26.67 -14.72
N THR A 104 4.15 26.98 -15.92
CA THR A 104 3.57 27.99 -16.82
C THR A 104 2.71 27.41 -17.94
N GLU A 105 2.69 26.07 -18.09
CA GLU A 105 1.87 25.41 -19.11
C GLU A 105 0.47 25.11 -18.58
N GLU A 106 -0.56 25.33 -19.41
CA GLU A 106 -1.92 24.92 -19.12
C GLU A 106 -2.02 23.40 -19.17
N GLY A 107 -2.27 22.76 -18.02
CA GLY A 107 -2.42 21.31 -17.92
C GLY A 107 -2.38 20.82 -16.48
N LEU A 108 -2.57 19.51 -16.32
CA LEU A 108 -2.48 18.84 -15.01
C LEU A 108 -1.02 18.78 -14.56
N SER A 109 -0.73 19.29 -13.38
CA SER A 109 0.60 19.16 -12.78
C SER A 109 0.90 17.70 -12.43
N LEU A 110 2.19 17.30 -12.47
CA LEU A 110 2.62 15.94 -12.10
C LEU A 110 2.11 15.46 -10.74
N PRO A 111 2.13 16.30 -9.66
CA PRO A 111 1.54 15.92 -8.37
C PRO A 111 0.03 15.66 -8.44
N GLN A 112 -0.72 16.47 -9.19
CA GLN A 112 -2.17 16.28 -9.36
C GLN A 112 -2.48 15.00 -10.12
N LEU A 113 -1.72 14.70 -11.18
CA LEU A 113 -1.86 13.47 -11.94
C LEU A 113 -1.61 12.24 -11.06
N ASN A 114 -0.54 12.27 -10.25
CA ASN A 114 -0.26 11.19 -9.30
C ASN A 114 -1.42 10.99 -8.30
N GLN A 115 -2.00 12.06 -7.79
CA GLN A 115 -3.10 11.98 -6.83
C GLN A 115 -4.37 11.38 -7.46
N ILE A 116 -4.67 11.75 -8.72
CA ILE A 116 -5.76 11.15 -9.50
C ILE A 116 -5.51 9.67 -9.72
N LEU A 117 -4.29 9.27 -10.10
CA LEU A 117 -3.94 7.88 -10.30
C LEU A 117 -4.03 7.04 -9.02
N PHE A 118 -3.64 7.59 -7.86
CA PHE A 118 -3.82 6.90 -6.59
C PHE A 118 -5.30 6.69 -6.27
N GLY A 119 -6.13 7.74 -6.40
CA GLY A 119 -7.56 7.64 -6.19
C GLY A 119 -8.22 6.64 -7.16
N LEU A 120 -7.88 6.71 -8.44
CA LEU A 120 -8.37 5.79 -9.46
C LEU A 120 -7.94 4.35 -9.16
N SER A 121 -6.70 4.13 -8.75
CA SER A 121 -6.20 2.80 -8.37
C SER A 121 -6.98 2.22 -7.20
N ILE A 122 -7.27 3.01 -6.17
CA ILE A 122 -8.08 2.57 -5.03
C ILE A 122 -9.47 2.12 -5.51
N VAL A 123 -10.17 2.97 -6.28
CA VAL A 123 -11.51 2.66 -6.78
C VAL A 123 -11.49 1.42 -7.68
N LEU A 124 -10.52 1.34 -8.59
CA LEU A 124 -10.39 0.22 -9.50
C LEU A 124 -10.21 -1.10 -8.74
N PHE A 125 -9.31 -1.13 -7.76
CA PHE A 125 -9.05 -2.34 -6.97
C PHE A 125 -10.22 -2.70 -6.05
N LEU A 126 -10.91 -1.73 -5.45
CA LEU A 126 -12.11 -1.99 -4.65
C LEU A 126 -13.24 -2.62 -5.47
N VAL A 127 -13.40 -2.21 -6.73
CA VAL A 127 -14.47 -2.70 -7.62
C VAL A 127 -14.10 -4.04 -8.24
N LEU A 128 -12.88 -4.19 -8.77
CA LEU A 128 -12.47 -5.37 -9.53
C LEU A 128 -11.98 -6.51 -8.64
N GLU A 129 -11.20 -6.21 -7.60
CA GLU A 129 -10.60 -7.23 -6.73
C GLU A 129 -10.58 -6.75 -5.27
N PRO A 130 -11.70 -6.88 -4.54
CA PRO A 130 -11.84 -6.38 -3.16
C PRO A 130 -10.88 -7.06 -2.17
N ARG A 131 -10.21 -8.16 -2.57
CA ARG A 131 -9.17 -8.83 -1.81
C ARG A 131 -7.75 -8.35 -2.12
N GLY A 132 -7.60 -7.43 -3.08
CA GLY A 132 -6.34 -6.81 -3.47
C GLY A 132 -5.37 -7.74 -4.21
N LEU A 133 -4.18 -7.19 -4.52
CA LEU A 133 -3.11 -7.89 -5.24
C LEU A 133 -2.68 -9.22 -4.58
N ALA A 134 -2.78 -9.32 -3.26
CA ALA A 134 -2.47 -10.56 -2.55
C ALA A 134 -3.34 -11.74 -2.99
N ALA A 135 -4.62 -11.51 -3.26
CA ALA A 135 -5.52 -12.56 -3.72
C ALA A 135 -5.18 -13.01 -5.15
N LEU A 136 -4.84 -12.05 -6.02
CA LEU A 136 -4.36 -12.37 -7.38
C LEU A 136 -3.08 -13.21 -7.33
N TRP A 137 -2.13 -12.85 -6.45
CA TRP A 137 -0.91 -13.61 -6.24
C TRP A 137 -1.19 -15.04 -5.76
N LEU A 138 -2.10 -15.21 -4.80
CA LEU A 138 -2.48 -16.53 -4.29
C LEU A 138 -3.17 -17.38 -5.37
N ARG A 139 -4.02 -16.78 -6.20
CA ARG A 139 -4.65 -17.47 -7.35
C ARG A 139 -3.61 -17.90 -8.39
N ALA A 140 -2.69 -17.00 -8.75
CA ALA A 140 -1.59 -17.32 -9.65
C ALA A 140 -0.73 -18.46 -9.11
N LYS A 141 -0.34 -18.39 -7.82
CA LYS A 141 0.44 -19.43 -7.16
C LYS A 141 -0.30 -20.77 -7.12
N ALA A 142 -1.61 -20.76 -6.87
CA ALA A 142 -2.44 -21.97 -6.88
C ALA A 142 -2.50 -22.60 -8.28
N TYR A 143 -2.64 -21.76 -9.31
CA TYR A 143 -2.62 -22.21 -10.70
C TYR A 143 -1.29 -22.89 -11.07
N PHE A 144 -0.16 -22.29 -10.74
CA PHE A 144 1.16 -22.86 -10.99
C PHE A 144 1.43 -24.12 -10.15
N LYS A 145 0.85 -24.24 -8.96
CA LYS A 145 1.00 -25.42 -8.11
C LYS A 145 0.13 -26.59 -8.56
N ALA A 146 -0.99 -26.30 -9.21
CA ALA A 146 -1.90 -27.33 -9.75
C ALA A 146 -1.43 -27.88 -11.11
N TRP A 147 -0.47 -27.26 -11.77
CA TRP A 147 0.11 -27.72 -13.04
C TRP A 147 1.45 -28.44 -12.77
N PRO A 148 1.68 -29.74 -13.15
CA PRO A 148 0.99 -30.58 -14.14
C PRO A 148 0.14 -31.73 -13.55
N PHE A 149 -0.17 -31.78 -12.27
CA PHE A 149 -0.86 -32.90 -11.64
C PHE A 149 -2.32 -32.53 -11.29
N SER A 150 -3.19 -32.66 -12.26
CA SER A 150 -4.63 -32.73 -12.09
C SER A 150 -5.00 -34.19 -11.84
N TYR A 151 -5.06 -34.58 -10.55
CA TYR A 151 -5.77 -35.78 -10.10
C TYR A 151 -6.86 -35.34 -9.17
#